data_de311df90b064074921784e88b5afad9
#
_entry.id   de311df90b064074921784e88b5afad9
#
_cell.length_a   1.000
_cell.length_b   1.000
_cell.length_c   1.000
_cell.angle_alpha   90.00
_cell.angle_beta   90.00
_cell.angle_gamma   90.00
#
_symmetry.space_group_name_H-M   'P 1'
#
loop_
_entity.id
_entity.type
_entity.pdbx_description
1 polymer ?
#
loop_
_entity_poly.entity_id
_entity_poly.type
_entity_poly.pdbx_seq_one_letter_code
_entity_poly.pdbx_strand_id
1 'polypeptide(L)'
;YFNSDHPTKRFTPAGPDHAQIAACAGMADYFDIIHDHHFGSQSDASKRGQAVHDLFRAHEVNILQPLLDNLSSRNSVRLLGPSNAESRAPTVAVEVNSNGFEVAKKLSKKGINAGGGDFYAVRLLEALGVDKANGALRLSFVHYTTQDEVSDLISSLDGLL
;
A
#
# COMPACT_ATOMS: atom_id res chain seq x y z
N TYR A 1 -4.57 -31.55 -10.44
CA TYR A 1 -3.38 -30.75 -10.19
C TYR A 1 -2.23 -31.69 -9.83
N PHE A 2 -1.10 -31.60 -10.49
CA PHE A 2 0.01 -32.57 -10.41
C PHE A 2 0.51 -32.89 -8.99
N ASN A 3 0.54 -31.92 -8.10
CA ASN A 3 1.00 -32.05 -6.71
C ASN A 3 -0.13 -31.89 -5.68
N SER A 4 -1.40 -32.13 -6.06
CA SER A 4 -2.54 -31.90 -5.17
C SER A 4 -2.48 -32.67 -3.86
N ASP A 5 -1.92 -33.89 -3.90
CA ASP A 5 -1.87 -34.82 -2.76
C ASP A 5 -0.66 -34.59 -1.83
N HIS A 6 0.21 -33.64 -2.18
CA HIS A 6 1.38 -33.29 -1.39
C HIS A 6 1.22 -31.91 -0.73
N PRO A 7 0.82 -31.80 0.54
CA PRO A 7 0.57 -30.52 1.20
C PRO A 7 1.72 -29.51 1.08
N THR A 8 2.97 -30.00 1.22
CA THR A 8 4.16 -29.15 1.14
C THR A 8 4.51 -28.73 -0.29
N LYS A 9 4.19 -29.55 -1.30
CA LYS A 9 4.47 -29.26 -2.72
C LYS A 9 3.35 -28.52 -3.42
N ARG A 10 2.16 -28.52 -2.86
CA ARG A 10 0.97 -27.89 -3.43
C ARG A 10 1.18 -26.39 -3.67
N PHE A 11 1.87 -25.73 -2.77
CA PHE A 11 2.14 -24.28 -2.79
C PHE A 11 3.54 -23.93 -3.28
N THR A 12 4.39 -24.91 -3.51
CA THR A 12 5.77 -24.72 -4.01
C THR A 12 6.08 -25.64 -5.18
N PRO A 13 5.35 -25.53 -6.31
CA PRO A 13 5.41 -26.50 -7.39
C PRO A 13 6.79 -26.62 -8.06
N ALA A 14 7.59 -25.57 -8.04
CA ALA A 14 8.96 -25.59 -8.58
C ALA A 14 10.05 -25.79 -7.49
N GLY A 15 9.62 -26.02 -6.24
CA GLY A 15 10.51 -26.10 -5.08
C GLY A 15 10.62 -24.76 -4.33
N PRO A 16 11.10 -24.79 -3.08
CA PRO A 16 11.22 -23.58 -2.27
C PRO A 16 12.40 -22.72 -2.76
N ASP A 17 12.20 -21.41 -2.72
CA ASP A 17 13.29 -20.44 -2.85
C ASP A 17 14.01 -20.30 -1.50
N HIS A 18 15.12 -21.02 -1.34
CA HIS A 18 15.87 -21.05 -0.10
C HIS A 18 16.44 -19.68 0.29
N ALA A 19 16.80 -18.84 -0.68
CA ALA A 19 17.32 -17.51 -0.42
C ALA A 19 16.24 -16.59 0.17
N GLN A 20 15.04 -16.61 -0.38
CA GLN A 20 13.91 -15.84 0.15
C GLN A 20 13.47 -16.35 1.53
N ILE A 21 13.47 -17.67 1.75
CA ILE A 21 13.16 -18.25 3.06
C ILE A 21 14.19 -17.81 4.10
N ALA A 22 15.48 -17.84 3.76
CA ALA A 22 16.54 -17.38 4.66
C ALA A 22 16.43 -15.87 4.96
N ALA A 23 16.02 -15.07 3.99
CA ALA A 23 15.81 -13.62 4.16
C ALA A 23 14.68 -13.29 5.15
N CYS A 24 13.75 -14.21 5.43
CA CYS A 24 12.70 -13.99 6.42
C CYS A 24 13.26 -13.77 7.85
N ALA A 25 14.43 -14.29 8.18
CA ALA A 25 15.10 -13.99 9.44
C ALA A 25 15.40 -12.49 9.57
N GLY A 26 15.91 -11.86 8.50
CA GLY A 26 16.16 -10.41 8.48
C GLY A 26 14.89 -9.55 8.67
N MET A 27 13.73 -10.05 8.29
CA MET A 27 12.46 -9.37 8.58
C MET A 27 12.15 -9.39 10.09
N ALA A 28 12.40 -10.53 10.77
CA ALA A 28 12.23 -10.61 12.22
C ALA A 28 13.21 -9.69 12.95
N ASP A 29 14.48 -9.70 12.56
CA ASP A 29 15.50 -8.81 13.11
C ASP A 29 15.15 -7.33 12.94
N TYR A 30 14.57 -6.95 11.79
CA TYR A 30 14.12 -5.59 11.54
C TYR A 30 13.02 -5.16 12.51
N PHE A 31 12.04 -6.02 12.78
CA PHE A 31 10.99 -5.74 13.77
C PHE A 31 11.58 -5.59 15.19
N ASP A 32 12.53 -6.44 15.56
CA ASP A 32 13.17 -6.35 16.85
C ASP A 32 13.98 -5.05 17.01
N ILE A 33 14.71 -4.62 15.98
CA ILE A 33 15.45 -3.34 15.97
C ILE A 33 14.49 -2.15 16.13
N ILE A 34 13.38 -2.13 15.43
CA ILE A 34 12.38 -1.05 15.56
C ILE A 34 11.78 -1.05 16.96
N HIS A 35 11.42 -2.23 17.47
CA HIS A 35 10.88 -2.34 18.81
C HIS A 35 11.84 -1.78 19.84
N ASP A 36 13.09 -2.22 19.83
CA ASP A 36 14.10 -1.80 20.81
C ASP A 36 14.42 -0.31 20.75
N HIS A 37 14.34 0.27 19.54
CA HIS A 37 14.51 1.71 19.35
C HIS A 37 13.39 2.53 20.01
N HIS A 38 12.14 2.07 19.92
CA HIS A 38 10.97 2.84 20.37
C HIS A 38 10.49 2.49 21.78
N PHE A 39 10.67 1.25 22.23
CA PHE A 39 10.03 0.72 23.44
C PHE A 39 11.03 0.12 24.45
N GLY A 40 12.29 -0.01 24.08
CA GLY A 40 13.30 -0.70 24.91
C GLY A 40 13.10 -2.22 24.90
N SER A 41 13.96 -2.93 25.63
CA SER A 41 14.01 -4.41 25.60
C SER A 41 12.77 -5.03 26.22
N GLN A 42 12.09 -5.89 25.46
CA GLN A 42 10.96 -6.73 25.86
C GLN A 42 11.24 -8.18 25.46
N SER A 43 11.09 -9.11 26.39
CA SER A 43 11.40 -10.54 26.15
C SER A 43 10.32 -11.29 25.36
N ASP A 44 9.06 -10.86 25.44
CA ASP A 44 7.93 -11.51 24.78
C ASP A 44 7.84 -11.10 23.31
N ALA A 45 8.15 -12.03 22.40
CA ALA A 45 8.14 -11.78 20.96
C ALA A 45 6.75 -11.38 20.41
N SER A 46 5.67 -11.92 20.97
CA SER A 46 4.32 -11.55 20.54
C SER A 46 3.99 -10.10 20.89
N LYS A 47 4.38 -9.66 22.08
CA LYS A 47 4.20 -8.27 22.52
C LYS A 47 5.06 -7.31 21.70
N ARG A 48 6.30 -7.71 21.36
CA ARG A 48 7.15 -6.90 20.46
C ARG A 48 6.51 -6.74 19.12
N GLY A 49 6.06 -7.82 18.50
CA GLY A 49 5.39 -7.78 17.20
C GLY A 49 4.14 -6.90 17.22
N GLN A 50 3.30 -7.02 18.26
CA GLN A 50 2.12 -6.19 18.40
C GLN A 50 2.45 -4.69 18.57
N ALA A 51 3.44 -4.37 19.40
CA ALA A 51 3.85 -2.97 19.61
C ALA A 51 4.35 -2.30 18.32
N VAL A 52 5.16 -3.02 17.53
CA VAL A 52 5.63 -2.53 16.23
C VAL A 52 4.48 -2.40 15.23
N HIS A 53 3.57 -3.37 15.19
CA HIS A 53 2.36 -3.28 14.35
C HIS A 53 1.54 -2.03 14.69
N ASP A 54 1.30 -1.78 15.97
CA ASP A 54 0.49 -0.65 16.41
C ASP A 54 1.18 0.69 16.13
N LEU A 55 2.52 0.73 16.26
CA LEU A 55 3.33 1.89 15.87
C LEU A 55 3.18 2.21 14.38
N PHE A 56 3.37 1.21 13.52
CA PHE A 56 3.22 1.38 12.07
C PHE A 56 1.79 1.81 11.72
N ARG A 57 0.82 1.15 12.32
CA ARG A 57 -0.59 1.43 12.04
C ARG A 57 -0.98 2.85 12.44
N ALA A 58 -0.54 3.32 13.59
CA ALA A 58 -0.79 4.70 14.04
C ALA A 58 -0.18 5.72 13.07
N HIS A 59 1.06 5.48 12.62
CA HIS A 59 1.72 6.33 11.64
C HIS A 59 0.98 6.33 10.29
N GLU A 60 0.64 5.17 9.77
CA GLU A 60 -0.09 5.01 8.50
C GLU A 60 -1.43 5.75 8.52
N VAL A 61 -2.20 5.63 9.59
CA VAL A 61 -3.47 6.36 9.74
C VAL A 61 -3.23 7.86 9.71
N ASN A 62 -2.22 8.34 10.43
CA ASN A 62 -1.91 9.75 10.54
C ASN A 62 -1.52 10.39 9.20
N ILE A 63 -0.71 9.71 8.40
CA ILE A 63 -0.28 10.22 7.08
C ILE A 63 -1.35 10.05 6.01
N LEU A 64 -2.20 9.02 6.12
CA LEU A 64 -3.17 8.67 5.09
C LEU A 64 -4.44 9.51 5.14
N GLN A 65 -4.94 9.84 6.35
CA GLN A 65 -6.21 10.54 6.50
C GLN A 65 -6.23 11.90 5.78
N PRO A 66 -5.20 12.77 5.87
CA PRO A 66 -5.17 14.04 5.13
C PRO A 66 -5.27 13.86 3.60
N LEU A 67 -4.65 12.81 3.06
CA LEU A 67 -4.78 12.49 1.64
C LEU A 67 -6.20 12.04 1.28
N LEU A 68 -6.82 11.19 2.10
CA LEU A 68 -8.19 10.73 1.87
C LEU A 68 -9.19 11.88 1.91
N ASP A 69 -9.03 12.80 2.85
CA ASP A 69 -9.87 13.99 2.97
C ASP A 69 -9.73 14.89 1.73
N ASN A 70 -8.49 15.11 1.29
CA ASN A 70 -8.20 15.88 0.08
C ASN A 70 -8.82 15.23 -1.17
N LEU A 71 -8.61 13.92 -1.37
CA LEU A 71 -9.16 13.20 -2.52
C LEU A 71 -10.69 13.17 -2.50
N SER A 72 -11.29 12.98 -1.31
CA SER A 72 -12.76 12.94 -1.16
C SER A 72 -13.41 14.30 -1.39
N SER A 73 -12.70 15.40 -1.24
CA SER A 73 -13.22 16.76 -1.50
C SER A 73 -13.26 17.14 -2.98
N ARG A 74 -12.66 16.33 -3.86
CA ARG A 74 -12.54 16.62 -5.29
C ARG A 74 -13.69 16.01 -6.08
N ASN A 75 -14.41 16.82 -6.84
CA ASN A 75 -15.47 16.34 -7.75
C ASN A 75 -14.93 15.52 -8.95
N SER A 76 -13.65 15.65 -9.27
CA SER A 76 -12.98 14.94 -10.38
C SER A 76 -12.48 13.55 -10.00
N VAL A 77 -12.64 13.14 -8.74
CA VAL A 77 -12.07 11.91 -8.18
C VAL A 77 -13.16 11.08 -7.51
N ARG A 78 -13.19 9.79 -7.80
CA ARG A 78 -13.97 8.82 -7.04
C ARG A 78 -13.03 7.91 -6.24
N LEU A 79 -13.07 8.03 -4.93
CA LEU A 79 -12.31 7.16 -4.03
C LEU A 79 -12.84 5.72 -4.12
N LEU A 80 -11.97 4.75 -4.32
CA LEU A 80 -12.29 3.33 -4.32
C LEU A 80 -11.97 2.74 -2.95
N GLY A 81 -13.01 2.37 -2.22
CA GLY A 81 -12.93 1.86 -0.86
C GLY A 81 -13.18 2.92 0.24
N PRO A 82 -12.94 2.57 1.52
CA PRO A 82 -13.27 3.44 2.65
C PRO A 82 -12.54 4.79 2.63
N SER A 83 -13.22 5.85 3.05
CA SER A 83 -12.63 7.19 3.24
C SER A 83 -11.96 7.38 4.61
N ASN A 84 -12.13 6.41 5.50
CA ASN A 84 -11.49 6.40 6.82
C ASN A 84 -10.21 5.57 6.77
N ALA A 85 -9.09 6.18 7.16
CA ALA A 85 -7.77 5.54 7.16
C ALA A 85 -7.69 4.33 8.10
N GLU A 86 -8.43 4.31 9.20
CA GLU A 86 -8.48 3.16 10.11
C GLU A 86 -9.10 1.90 9.47
N SER A 87 -9.92 2.07 8.46
CA SER A 87 -10.65 0.99 7.79
C SER A 87 -9.96 0.45 6.55
N ARG A 88 -8.71 0.85 6.28
CA ARG A 88 -7.98 0.44 5.07
C ARG A 88 -6.47 0.28 5.28
N ALA A 89 -5.84 -0.48 4.41
CA ALA A 89 -4.38 -0.52 4.30
C ALA A 89 -3.83 0.81 3.74
N PRO A 90 -2.53 1.11 3.89
CA PRO A 90 -1.92 2.34 3.41
C PRO A 90 -1.76 2.35 1.86
N THR A 91 -2.82 2.02 1.18
CA THR A 91 -2.93 2.03 -0.28
C THR A 91 -4.27 2.64 -0.68
N VAL A 92 -4.20 3.64 -1.55
CA VAL A 92 -5.38 4.36 -2.04
C VAL A 92 -5.50 4.16 -3.53
N ALA A 93 -6.65 3.64 -3.98
CA ALA A 93 -7.01 3.62 -5.38
C ALA A 93 -8.12 4.64 -5.64
N VAL A 94 -7.99 5.38 -6.71
CA VAL A 94 -8.98 6.36 -7.16
C VAL A 94 -9.25 6.23 -8.65
N GLU A 95 -10.50 6.36 -9.03
CA GLU A 95 -10.88 6.66 -10.40
C GLU A 95 -10.77 8.17 -10.61
N VAL A 96 -10.19 8.56 -11.72
CA VAL A 96 -9.98 9.95 -12.10
C VAL A 96 -10.65 10.21 -13.47
N ASN A 97 -10.99 11.47 -13.78
CA ASN A 97 -11.64 11.83 -15.04
C ASN A 97 -10.76 11.62 -16.30
N SER A 98 -9.56 11.08 -16.13
CA SER A 98 -8.59 10.79 -17.18
C SER A 98 -8.03 9.38 -17.00
N ASN A 99 -7.05 9.01 -17.82
CA ASN A 99 -6.39 7.73 -17.68
C ASN A 99 -5.44 7.72 -16.46
N GLY A 100 -5.63 6.76 -15.54
CA GLY A 100 -4.85 6.64 -14.30
C GLY A 100 -3.34 6.46 -14.54
N PHE A 101 -2.96 5.75 -15.62
CA PHE A 101 -1.55 5.57 -15.99
C PHE A 101 -0.90 6.89 -16.44
N GLU A 102 -1.62 7.73 -17.21
CA GLU A 102 -1.10 9.04 -17.63
C GLU A 102 -0.94 9.99 -16.44
N VAL A 103 -1.83 9.93 -15.44
CA VAL A 103 -1.66 10.70 -14.20
C VAL A 103 -0.43 10.21 -13.43
N ALA A 104 -0.26 8.90 -13.26
CA ALA A 104 0.93 8.31 -12.62
C ALA A 104 2.23 8.75 -13.32
N LYS A 105 2.25 8.75 -14.66
CA LYS A 105 3.38 9.21 -15.45
C LYS A 105 3.69 10.71 -15.27
N LYS A 106 2.67 11.53 -15.07
CA LYS A 106 2.86 12.96 -14.75
C LYS A 106 3.44 13.14 -13.33
N LEU A 107 2.98 12.35 -12.36
CA LEU A 107 3.53 12.34 -11.00
C LEU A 107 5.00 11.90 -11.00
N SER A 108 5.36 10.89 -11.78
CA SER A 108 6.75 10.42 -11.92
C SER A 108 7.69 11.53 -12.39
N LYS A 109 7.24 12.45 -13.27
CA LYS A 109 8.03 13.62 -13.68
C LYS A 109 8.27 14.64 -12.57
N LYS A 110 7.47 14.56 -11.49
CA LYS A 110 7.64 15.35 -10.27
C LYS A 110 8.40 14.60 -9.16
N GLY A 111 8.98 13.44 -9.48
CA GLY A 111 9.70 12.59 -8.52
C GLY A 111 8.80 11.69 -7.66
N ILE A 112 7.50 11.62 -7.95
CA ILE A 112 6.53 10.82 -7.18
C ILE A 112 6.18 9.55 -7.94
N ASN A 113 6.51 8.40 -7.38
CA ASN A 113 6.19 7.09 -7.95
C ASN A 113 4.77 6.67 -7.55
N ALA A 114 3.90 6.55 -8.53
CA ALA A 114 2.53 6.08 -8.39
C ALA A 114 2.23 4.99 -9.43
N GLY A 115 1.24 4.16 -9.16
CA GLY A 115 0.77 3.17 -10.13
C GLY A 115 -0.48 3.66 -10.87
N GLY A 116 -0.63 3.25 -12.12
CA GLY A 116 -1.84 3.50 -12.90
C GLY A 116 -2.21 2.29 -13.76
N GLY A 117 -3.50 1.95 -13.88
CA GLY A 117 -3.98 0.84 -14.68
C GLY A 117 -4.98 -0.06 -13.96
N ASP A 118 -5.05 -1.32 -14.38
CA ASP A 118 -6.02 -2.30 -13.83
C ASP A 118 -5.46 -3.15 -12.67
N PHE A 119 -4.15 -3.16 -12.47
CA PHE A 119 -3.46 -3.89 -11.40
C PHE A 119 -3.82 -5.38 -11.32
N TYR A 120 -4.14 -6.03 -12.45
CA TYR A 120 -4.70 -7.39 -12.52
C TYR A 120 -6.03 -7.55 -11.77
N ALA A 121 -6.70 -6.46 -11.42
CA ALA A 121 -7.96 -6.42 -10.68
C ALA A 121 -9.15 -6.12 -11.61
N VAL A 122 -9.11 -6.54 -12.87
CA VAL A 122 -10.10 -6.24 -13.92
C VAL A 122 -11.53 -6.49 -13.45
N ARG A 123 -11.80 -7.67 -12.88
CA ARG A 123 -13.14 -8.02 -12.40
C ARG A 123 -13.63 -7.11 -11.28
N LEU A 124 -12.73 -6.69 -10.38
CA LEU A 124 -13.06 -5.77 -9.30
C LEU A 124 -13.38 -4.38 -9.85
N LEU A 125 -12.56 -3.87 -10.76
CA LEU A 125 -12.78 -2.57 -11.39
C LEU A 125 -14.09 -2.55 -12.18
N GLU A 126 -14.39 -3.60 -12.94
CA GLU A 126 -15.67 -3.76 -13.64
C GLU A 126 -16.86 -3.78 -12.66
N ALA A 127 -16.77 -4.53 -11.56
CA ALA A 127 -17.82 -4.58 -10.54
C ALA A 127 -18.03 -3.22 -9.82
N LEU A 128 -16.97 -2.41 -9.71
CA LEU A 128 -17.04 -1.05 -9.19
C LEU A 128 -17.48 -0.02 -10.27
N GLY A 129 -17.70 -0.45 -11.51
CA GLY A 129 -18.07 0.43 -12.61
C GLY A 129 -16.95 1.35 -13.09
N VAL A 130 -15.69 0.99 -12.85
CA VAL A 130 -14.52 1.71 -13.37
C VAL A 130 -14.25 1.26 -14.79
N ASP A 131 -14.10 2.23 -15.71
CA ASP A 131 -13.68 1.93 -17.07
C ASP A 131 -12.25 1.36 -17.07
N LYS A 132 -12.13 0.08 -17.46
CA LYS A 132 -10.85 -0.61 -17.52
C LYS A 132 -9.85 0.00 -18.50
N ALA A 133 -10.31 0.73 -19.50
CA ALA A 133 -9.42 1.42 -20.45
C ALA A 133 -8.71 2.61 -19.78
N ASN A 134 -9.34 3.24 -18.79
CA ASN A 134 -8.77 4.31 -17.99
C ASN A 134 -8.07 3.77 -16.74
N GLY A 135 -8.54 2.66 -16.19
CA GLY A 135 -8.01 2.06 -14.97
C GLY A 135 -8.17 2.98 -13.75
N ALA A 136 -7.37 2.71 -12.73
CA ALA A 136 -7.32 3.52 -11.53
C ALA A 136 -5.91 4.10 -11.33
N LEU A 137 -5.82 5.23 -10.63
CA LEU A 137 -4.56 5.72 -10.04
C LEU A 137 -4.41 5.06 -8.66
N ARG A 138 -3.23 4.51 -8.36
CA ARG A 138 -2.92 3.91 -7.06
C ARG A 138 -1.74 4.60 -6.41
N LEU A 139 -1.96 5.02 -5.17
CA LEU A 139 -0.99 5.65 -4.29
C LEU A 139 -0.77 4.71 -3.11
N SER A 140 0.48 4.30 -2.87
CA SER A 140 0.83 3.34 -1.81
C SER A 140 1.92 3.92 -0.94
N PHE A 141 1.81 3.68 0.35
CA PHE A 141 2.70 4.18 1.38
C PHE A 141 3.29 3.04 2.17
N VAL A 142 4.38 3.32 2.83
CA VAL A 142 5.06 2.42 3.75
C VAL A 142 5.28 3.11 5.10
N HIS A 143 5.59 2.34 6.12
CA HIS A 143 5.75 2.84 7.49
C HIS A 143 6.86 3.90 7.69
N TYR A 144 7.68 4.16 6.69
CA TYR A 144 8.69 5.23 6.71
C TYR A 144 8.38 6.38 5.74
N THR A 145 7.21 6.39 5.10
CA THR A 145 6.73 7.55 4.33
C THR A 145 6.49 8.72 5.30
N THR A 146 7.01 9.87 4.96
CA THR A 146 6.92 11.07 5.79
C THR A 146 5.65 11.88 5.52
N GLN A 147 5.29 12.75 6.45
CA GLN A 147 4.18 13.69 6.30
C GLN A 147 4.45 14.72 5.19
N ASP A 148 5.72 15.12 5.02
CA ASP A 148 6.13 16.06 3.98
C ASP A 148 5.95 15.43 2.59
N GLU A 149 6.33 14.15 2.42
CA GLU A 149 6.11 13.43 1.16
C GLU A 149 4.62 13.33 0.79
N VAL A 150 3.75 13.13 1.79
CA VAL A 150 2.30 13.13 1.55
C VAL A 150 1.79 14.52 1.21
N SER A 151 2.30 15.56 1.85
CA SER A 151 1.96 16.95 1.56
C SER A 151 2.40 17.36 0.15
N ASP A 152 3.59 16.94 -0.27
CA ASP A 152 4.10 17.14 -1.63
C ASP A 152 3.27 16.41 -2.67
N LEU A 153 2.83 15.18 -2.36
CA LEU A 153 1.90 14.43 -3.19
C LEU A 153 0.58 15.19 -3.36
N ILE A 154 -0.05 15.64 -2.26
CA ILE A 154 -1.31 16.39 -2.29
C ILE A 154 -1.17 17.63 -3.17
N SER A 155 -0.11 18.42 -2.95
CA SER A 155 0.19 19.61 -3.75
C SER A 155 0.44 19.29 -5.22
N SER A 156 1.05 18.14 -5.49
CA SER A 156 1.31 17.69 -6.86
C SER A 156 0.04 17.25 -7.59
N LEU A 157 -0.95 16.75 -6.86
CA LEU A 157 -2.25 16.36 -7.41
C LEU A 157 -3.12 17.57 -7.79
N ASP A 158 -2.95 18.74 -7.15
CA ASP A 158 -3.76 19.94 -7.40
C ASP A 158 -3.73 20.42 -8.86
N GLY A 159 -2.65 20.17 -9.57
CA GLY A 159 -2.54 20.52 -10.99
C GLY A 159 -2.80 19.38 -11.97
N LEU A 160 -3.22 18.20 -11.48
CA LEU A 160 -3.34 16.98 -12.28
C LEU A 160 -4.76 16.38 -12.27
N LEU A 161 -5.55 16.67 -11.21
CA LEU A 161 -6.89 16.09 -10.96
C LEU A 161 -8.02 17.12 -11.04
#